data_ee4bdd882387078395908cdc4ef38334
#
_entry.id   ee4bdd882387078395908cdc4ef38334
#
_cell.length_a   1.000
_cell.length_b   1.000
_cell.length_c   1.000
_cell.angle_alpha   90.00
_cell.angle_beta   90.00
_cell.angle_gamma   90.00
#
_symmetry.space_group_name_H-M   'P 1'
#
loop_
_entity.id
_entity.type
_entity.pdbx_description
1 polymer ?
#
loop_
_entity_poly.entity_id
_entity_poly.type
_entity_poly.pdbx_seq_one_letter_code
_entity_poly.pdbx_strand_id
1 'polypeptide(L)'
;MTRQRRWALGALAALCCTSSMAAGILKLSRTELTVAPGKPVGTLSVENTGDTPLYLDVEQHLVANPGETQERLLPVSEVERPSLLVLPNRLALAPGQTYQMVVKELSTPSKPHVWRVTFRPKERILVETSQHEKLLTPLFIRVGYGAVIYQLNADYLPK
;
A
#
# COMPACT_ATOMS: atom_id res chain seq x y z
N MET A 1 -1.76 -18.16 -66.40
CA MET A 1 -0.63 -17.51 -65.71
C MET A 1 -1.16 -16.43 -64.83
N THR A 2 -0.63 -16.31 -63.56
CA THR A 2 -0.92 -15.26 -62.60
C THR A 2 -2.20 -15.38 -61.77
N ARG A 3 -2.35 -16.45 -60.99
CA ARG A 3 -3.36 -16.51 -59.94
C ARG A 3 -2.80 -16.90 -58.56
N GLN A 4 -1.48 -16.98 -58.37
CA GLN A 4 -0.83 -17.46 -57.12
C GLN A 4 -0.08 -16.40 -56.33
N ARG A 5 -0.28 -15.10 -56.56
CA ARG A 5 0.52 -14.05 -55.93
C ARG A 5 -0.24 -13.19 -54.91
N ARG A 6 -1.46 -13.57 -54.52
CA ARG A 6 -2.33 -12.76 -53.65
C ARG A 6 -2.56 -13.32 -52.26
N TRP A 7 -1.92 -14.45 -51.90
CA TRP A 7 -2.14 -15.10 -50.59
C TRP A 7 -1.00 -14.91 -49.59
N ALA A 8 0.04 -14.13 -49.89
CA ALA A 8 1.20 -13.97 -49.04
C ALA A 8 1.23 -12.69 -48.18
N LEU A 9 0.20 -11.86 -48.19
CA LEU A 9 0.15 -10.57 -47.47
C LEU A 9 -0.79 -10.56 -46.24
N GLY A 10 -1.38 -11.68 -45.89
CA GLY A 10 -2.33 -11.77 -44.77
C GLY A 10 -1.79 -12.33 -43.46
N ALA A 11 -0.52 -12.74 -43.35
CA ALA A 11 0.00 -13.50 -42.22
C ALA A 11 0.97 -12.74 -41.30
N LEU A 12 1.12 -11.42 -41.43
CA LEU A 12 2.13 -10.68 -40.64
C LEU A 12 1.57 -9.61 -39.70
N ALA A 13 0.29 -9.68 -39.33
CA ALA A 13 -0.35 -8.67 -38.47
C ALA A 13 -0.78 -9.22 -37.10
N ALA A 14 -0.29 -10.36 -36.66
CA ALA A 14 -0.80 -11.03 -35.44
C ALA A 14 0.25 -11.28 -34.31
N LEU A 15 1.31 -10.49 -34.20
CA LEU A 15 2.33 -10.71 -33.16
C LEU A 15 2.84 -9.42 -32.54
N CYS A 16 1.98 -8.58 -31.99
CA CYS A 16 2.42 -7.50 -31.09
C CYS A 16 1.43 -7.29 -29.94
N CYS A 17 0.98 -8.37 -29.28
CA CYS A 17 0.49 -8.26 -27.91
C CYS A 17 1.67 -8.57 -26.97
N THR A 18 2.62 -7.66 -26.86
CA THR A 18 3.50 -7.63 -25.70
C THR A 18 2.63 -7.20 -24.53
N SER A 19 2.15 -8.17 -23.76
CA SER A 19 1.55 -7.92 -22.46
C SER A 19 2.65 -7.28 -21.61
N SER A 20 2.65 -5.96 -21.52
CA SER A 20 3.41 -5.27 -20.48
C SER A 20 2.79 -5.71 -19.15
N MET A 21 3.46 -6.63 -18.46
CA MET A 21 3.07 -7.00 -17.10
C MET A 21 3.29 -5.76 -16.23
N ALA A 22 2.24 -5.01 -15.98
CA ALA A 22 2.29 -3.92 -15.04
C ALA A 22 2.41 -4.54 -13.65
N ALA A 23 3.43 -4.14 -12.88
CA ALA A 23 3.59 -4.52 -11.50
C ALA A 23 2.32 -4.19 -10.70
N GLY A 24 2.06 -4.91 -9.60
CA GLY A 24 0.94 -4.58 -8.72
C GLY A 24 1.01 -3.11 -8.29
N ILE A 25 -0.07 -2.36 -8.48
CA ILE A 25 -0.15 -0.93 -8.18
C ILE A 25 -1.13 -0.74 -7.04
N LEU A 26 -0.65 -0.17 -5.95
CA LEU A 26 -1.48 0.14 -4.79
C LEU A 26 -2.14 1.50 -4.93
N LYS A 27 -3.45 1.55 -4.72
CA LYS A 27 -4.24 2.77 -4.58
C LYS A 27 -4.91 2.81 -3.21
N LEU A 28 -4.77 3.92 -2.51
CA LEU A 28 -5.47 4.20 -1.25
C LEU A 28 -6.70 5.05 -1.52
N SER A 29 -7.81 4.75 -0.83
CA SER A 29 -9.03 5.55 -0.93
C SER A 29 -8.85 6.96 -0.36
N ARG A 30 -7.96 7.10 0.62
CA ARG A 30 -7.56 8.36 1.25
C ARG A 30 -6.18 8.25 1.87
N THR A 31 -5.52 9.37 2.04
CA THR A 31 -4.21 9.49 2.69
C THR A 31 -4.31 10.06 4.10
N GLU A 32 -5.49 10.56 4.47
CA GLU A 32 -5.77 11.13 5.79
C GLU A 32 -7.10 10.62 6.32
N LEU A 33 -7.16 10.36 7.62
CA LEU A 33 -8.35 9.93 8.33
C LEU A 33 -8.38 10.58 9.71
N THR A 34 -9.54 11.06 10.11
CA THR A 34 -9.76 11.58 11.47
C THR A 34 -10.66 10.63 12.24
N VAL A 35 -10.21 10.25 13.45
CA VAL A 35 -10.98 9.46 14.41
C VAL A 35 -11.33 10.37 15.58
N ALA A 36 -12.63 10.61 15.78
CA ALA A 36 -13.15 11.47 16.83
C ALA A 36 -14.02 10.66 17.81
N PRO A 37 -13.96 10.94 19.12
CA PRO A 37 -14.75 10.24 20.11
C PRO A 37 -16.25 10.28 19.79
N GLY A 38 -16.91 9.13 19.90
CA GLY A 38 -18.35 9.01 19.65
C GLY A 38 -18.80 9.17 18.20
N LYS A 39 -17.88 9.33 17.25
CA LYS A 39 -18.19 9.37 15.82
C LYS A 39 -17.77 8.07 15.11
N PRO A 40 -18.51 7.64 14.08
CA PRO A 40 -18.11 6.49 13.29
C PRO A 40 -16.72 6.72 12.68
N VAL A 41 -15.87 5.73 12.75
CA VAL A 41 -14.55 5.77 12.09
C VAL A 41 -14.75 5.71 10.58
N GLY A 42 -14.13 6.64 9.86
CA GLY A 42 -14.18 6.65 8.41
C GLY A 42 -13.51 5.42 7.80
N THR A 43 -13.88 5.11 6.57
CA THR A 43 -13.36 3.95 5.83
C THR A 43 -12.02 4.26 5.20
N LEU A 44 -11.03 3.38 5.40
CA LEU A 44 -9.76 3.32 4.67
C LEU A 44 -9.76 2.06 3.82
N SER A 45 -9.73 2.20 2.50
CA SER A 45 -9.66 1.06 1.59
C SER A 45 -8.38 1.09 0.78
N VAL A 46 -7.89 -0.09 0.46
CA VAL A 46 -6.73 -0.33 -0.38
C VAL A 46 -7.16 -1.14 -1.60
N GLU A 47 -6.69 -0.77 -2.77
CA GLU A 47 -7.04 -1.38 -4.04
C GLU A 47 -5.77 -1.72 -4.82
N ASN A 48 -5.72 -2.91 -5.40
CA ASN A 48 -4.71 -3.27 -6.38
C ASN A 48 -5.22 -2.93 -7.78
N THR A 49 -4.74 -1.83 -8.35
CA THR A 49 -5.09 -1.39 -9.71
C THR A 49 -4.17 -1.96 -10.78
N GLY A 50 -3.17 -2.76 -10.38
CA GLY A 50 -2.29 -3.49 -11.29
C GLY A 50 -2.91 -4.80 -11.79
N ASP A 51 -2.19 -5.50 -12.63
CA ASP A 51 -2.58 -6.77 -13.24
C ASP A 51 -1.92 -8.01 -12.63
N THR A 52 -1.06 -7.82 -11.62
CA THR A 52 -0.42 -8.89 -10.85
C THR A 52 -0.85 -8.86 -9.38
N PRO A 53 -0.83 -10.03 -8.67
CA PRO A 53 -1.11 -10.06 -7.25
C PRO A 53 -0.15 -9.18 -6.45
N LEU A 54 -0.69 -8.42 -5.50
CA LEU A 54 0.05 -7.51 -4.64
C LEU A 54 0.06 -8.04 -3.20
N TYR A 55 1.25 -8.24 -2.64
CA TYR A 55 1.45 -8.65 -1.26
C TYR A 55 1.98 -7.46 -0.47
N LEU A 56 1.33 -7.13 0.65
CA LEU A 56 1.61 -5.95 1.45
C LEU A 56 1.93 -6.33 2.89
N ASP A 57 2.96 -5.72 3.45
CA ASP A 57 3.11 -5.53 4.89
C ASP A 57 2.50 -4.17 5.26
N VAL A 58 1.73 -4.15 6.33
CA VAL A 58 1.09 -2.94 6.86
C VAL A 58 1.73 -2.62 8.21
N GLU A 59 2.44 -1.50 8.27
CA GLU A 59 3.12 -1.03 9.47
C GLU A 59 2.35 0.15 10.06
N GLN A 60 2.18 0.15 11.37
CA GLN A 60 1.56 1.27 12.09
C GLN A 60 2.54 1.83 13.12
N HIS A 61 2.71 3.15 13.10
CA HIS A 61 3.58 3.88 14.00
C HIS A 61 2.85 5.04 14.66
N LEU A 62 3.14 5.26 15.94
CA LEU A 62 2.75 6.49 16.65
C LEU A 62 3.81 7.55 16.38
N VAL A 63 3.40 8.75 15.98
CA VAL A 63 4.29 9.91 15.90
C VAL A 63 4.45 10.47 17.31
N ALA A 64 5.63 10.27 17.91
CA ALA A 64 5.89 10.66 19.30
C ALA A 64 6.00 12.18 19.49
N ASN A 65 6.38 12.90 18.42
CA ASN A 65 6.61 14.35 18.40
C ASN A 65 5.94 15.01 17.18
N PRO A 66 4.59 15.04 17.12
CA PRO A 66 3.89 15.63 15.98
C PRO A 66 4.25 17.11 15.80
N GLY A 67 4.47 17.52 14.54
CA GLY A 67 4.79 18.90 14.20
C GLY A 67 6.27 19.28 14.23
N GLU A 68 7.16 18.37 14.63
CA GLU A 68 8.60 18.59 14.54
C GLU A 68 9.13 18.21 13.14
N THR A 69 10.17 18.87 12.67
CA THR A 69 10.78 18.63 11.35
C THR A 69 11.30 17.20 11.21
N GLN A 70 11.81 16.61 12.30
CA GLN A 70 12.27 15.24 12.35
C GLN A 70 11.32 14.42 13.23
N GLU A 71 10.35 13.76 12.60
CA GLU A 71 9.41 12.91 13.30
C GLU A 71 10.09 11.67 13.90
N ARG A 72 9.72 11.37 15.15
CA ARG A 72 10.08 10.12 15.80
C ARG A 72 8.92 9.16 15.74
N LEU A 73 9.11 8.07 15.02
CA LEU A 73 8.11 7.03 14.81
C LEU A 73 8.32 5.89 15.81
N LEU A 74 7.29 5.57 16.58
CA LEU A 74 7.28 4.46 17.52
C LEU A 74 6.38 3.36 16.96
N PRO A 75 6.90 2.15 16.66
CA PRO A 75 6.08 1.03 16.20
C PRO A 75 4.94 0.75 17.16
N VAL A 76 3.75 0.40 16.65
CA VAL A 76 2.58 0.11 17.49
C VAL A 76 2.85 -1.00 18.50
N SER A 77 3.73 -1.96 18.17
CA SER A 77 4.15 -3.05 19.06
C SER A 77 4.95 -2.58 20.27
N GLU A 78 5.57 -1.39 20.21
CA GLU A 78 6.35 -0.78 21.29
C GLU A 78 5.51 0.23 22.11
N VAL A 79 4.29 0.51 21.67
CA VAL A 79 3.36 1.35 22.44
C VAL A 79 2.69 0.50 23.53
N GLU A 80 2.95 0.80 24.78
CA GLU A 80 2.46 0.01 25.92
C GLU A 80 0.93 -0.18 25.91
N ARG A 81 0.18 0.87 25.55
CA ARG A 81 -1.29 0.86 25.43
C ARG A 81 -1.71 1.61 24.17
N PRO A 82 -1.71 0.94 23.02
CA PRO A 82 -2.14 1.59 21.79
C PRO A 82 -3.63 1.95 21.86
N SER A 83 -3.96 3.19 21.57
CA SER A 83 -5.35 3.68 21.58
C SER A 83 -6.10 3.37 20.30
N LEU A 84 -5.38 2.96 19.23
CA LEU A 84 -5.92 2.68 17.90
C LEU A 84 -5.13 1.56 17.23
N LEU A 85 -5.83 0.66 16.55
CA LEU A 85 -5.22 -0.38 15.71
C LEU A 85 -5.77 -0.34 14.30
N VAL A 86 -4.88 -0.60 13.34
CA VAL A 86 -5.21 -0.80 11.92
C VAL A 86 -4.90 -2.24 11.55
N LEU A 87 -5.89 -2.95 11.02
CA LEU A 87 -5.80 -4.37 10.69
C LEU A 87 -6.27 -4.63 9.26
N PRO A 88 -5.73 -5.66 8.61
CA PRO A 88 -4.67 -6.58 9.06
C PRO A 88 -3.26 -5.96 8.88
N ASN A 89 -2.27 -6.56 9.51
CA ASN A 89 -0.85 -6.17 9.34
C ASN A 89 -0.18 -6.81 8.10
N ARG A 90 -0.87 -7.70 7.42
CA ARG A 90 -0.46 -8.31 6.14
C ARG A 90 -1.68 -8.50 5.26
N LEU A 91 -1.51 -8.25 3.97
CA LEU A 91 -2.60 -8.28 3.02
C LEU A 91 -2.11 -8.81 1.68
N ALA A 92 -2.91 -9.65 1.04
CA ALA A 92 -2.72 -10.08 -0.34
C ALA A 92 -3.93 -9.64 -1.15
N LEU A 93 -3.69 -8.93 -2.25
CA LEU A 93 -4.73 -8.42 -3.14
C LEU A 93 -4.54 -9.01 -4.54
N ALA A 94 -5.56 -9.68 -5.06
CA ALA A 94 -5.63 -10.03 -6.46
C ALA A 94 -5.76 -8.76 -7.34
N PRO A 95 -5.44 -8.84 -8.64
CA PRO A 95 -5.69 -7.75 -9.57
C PRO A 95 -7.13 -7.24 -9.50
N GLY A 96 -7.31 -5.91 -9.39
CA GLY A 96 -8.62 -5.27 -9.27
C GLY A 96 -9.32 -5.43 -7.91
N GLN A 97 -8.72 -6.15 -6.97
CA GLN A 97 -9.34 -6.36 -5.66
C GLN A 97 -9.17 -5.13 -4.77
N THR A 98 -10.29 -4.79 -4.10
CA THR A 98 -10.32 -3.77 -3.04
C THR A 98 -10.52 -4.46 -1.69
N TYR A 99 -9.79 -4.00 -0.68
CA TYR A 99 -9.93 -4.43 0.70
C TYR A 99 -10.17 -3.22 1.62
N GLN A 100 -11.15 -3.33 2.49
CA GLN A 100 -11.44 -2.32 3.50
C GLN A 100 -10.67 -2.64 4.78
N MET A 101 -9.73 -1.74 5.14
CA MET A 101 -8.97 -1.86 6.38
C MET A 101 -9.88 -1.66 7.59
N VAL A 102 -9.63 -2.42 8.64
CA VAL A 102 -10.30 -2.24 9.92
C VAL A 102 -9.50 -1.24 10.75
N VAL A 103 -10.05 -0.06 10.96
CA VAL A 103 -9.49 0.94 11.89
C VAL A 103 -10.29 0.85 13.18
N LYS A 104 -9.68 0.33 14.25
CA LYS A 104 -10.34 0.08 15.54
C LYS A 104 -9.79 1.01 16.60
N GLU A 105 -10.65 1.87 17.13
CA GLU A 105 -10.36 2.63 18.33
C GLU A 105 -10.46 1.70 19.55
N LEU A 106 -9.41 1.63 20.36
CA LEU A 106 -9.35 0.83 21.59
C LEU A 106 -9.64 1.68 22.83
N SER A 107 -9.22 2.94 22.79
CA SER A 107 -9.48 3.92 23.86
C SER A 107 -9.36 5.34 23.31
N THR A 108 -10.03 6.28 23.97
CA THR A 108 -9.86 7.70 23.69
C THR A 108 -8.60 8.20 24.39
N PRO A 109 -7.62 8.76 23.65
CA PRO A 109 -6.38 9.23 24.27
C PRO A 109 -6.61 10.52 25.08
N SER A 110 -5.75 10.80 26.05
CA SER A 110 -5.79 12.04 26.85
C SER A 110 -5.36 13.28 26.08
N LYS A 111 -4.57 13.10 25.02
CA LYS A 111 -4.14 14.13 24.05
C LYS A 111 -4.24 13.59 22.62
N PRO A 112 -4.39 14.43 21.60
CA PRO A 112 -4.46 13.96 20.23
C PRO A 112 -3.24 13.11 19.86
N HIS A 113 -3.47 11.98 19.19
CA HIS A 113 -2.44 11.12 18.64
C HIS A 113 -2.41 11.22 17.12
N VAL A 114 -1.21 11.14 16.56
CA VAL A 114 -0.99 11.03 15.11
C VAL A 114 -0.39 9.68 14.84
N TRP A 115 -1.06 8.89 14.01
CA TRP A 115 -0.64 7.57 13.60
C TRP A 115 -0.24 7.59 12.13
N ARG A 116 0.90 6.99 11.80
CA ARG A 116 1.30 6.71 10.42
C ARG A 116 1.07 5.24 10.12
N VAL A 117 0.35 4.99 9.03
CA VAL A 117 0.13 3.66 8.49
C VAL A 117 0.86 3.59 7.16
N THR A 118 1.79 2.65 7.04
CA THR A 118 2.60 2.47 5.83
C THR A 118 2.30 1.11 5.22
N PHE A 119 1.95 1.09 3.94
CA PHE A 119 1.75 -0.10 3.16
C PHE A 119 3.00 -0.35 2.33
N ARG A 120 3.68 -1.46 2.57
CA ARG A 120 4.92 -1.84 1.89
C ARG A 120 4.69 -3.04 0.99
N PRO A 121 4.77 -2.87 -0.34
CA PRO A 121 4.76 -4.01 -1.24
C PRO A 121 5.92 -4.96 -0.95
N LYS A 122 5.61 -6.26 -0.87
CA LYS A 122 6.61 -7.32 -0.88
C LYS A 122 6.88 -7.73 -2.32
N GLU A 123 8.00 -7.32 -2.87
CA GLU A 123 8.48 -7.89 -4.11
C GLU A 123 8.95 -9.33 -3.85
N ARG A 124 8.44 -10.28 -4.61
CA ARG A 124 9.05 -11.60 -4.69
C ARG A 124 10.36 -11.43 -5.44
N ILE A 125 11.47 -11.47 -4.72
CA ILE A 125 12.78 -11.61 -5.33
C ILE A 125 12.85 -13.04 -5.87
N LEU A 126 12.68 -13.23 -7.18
CA LEU A 126 13.08 -14.44 -7.86
C LEU A 126 14.62 -14.40 -7.90
N VAL A 127 15.26 -15.12 -6.99
CA VAL A 127 16.69 -15.34 -7.07
C VAL A 127 16.90 -16.38 -8.16
N GLU A 128 17.03 -15.96 -9.40
CA GLU A 128 17.64 -16.79 -10.43
C GLU A 128 19.13 -16.86 -10.15
N THR A 129 19.57 -17.98 -9.58
CA THR A 129 20.99 -18.27 -9.41
C THR A 129 21.55 -18.77 -10.75
N SER A 130 21.75 -17.86 -11.69
CA SER A 130 22.63 -18.12 -12.83
C SER A 130 24.05 -17.76 -12.41
N GLN A 131 24.85 -18.80 -12.18
CA GLN A 131 26.30 -18.64 -12.10
C GLN A 131 26.81 -18.09 -13.43
N HIS A 132 27.37 -16.93 -13.43
CA HIS A 132 28.06 -16.14 -14.44
C HIS A 132 27.23 -14.94 -14.92
N GLU A 133 27.39 -13.83 -14.20
CA GLU A 133 27.73 -12.53 -14.81
C GLU A 133 27.77 -11.41 -13.76
N LYS A 134 28.78 -10.60 -13.89
CA LYS A 134 29.08 -9.29 -13.29
C LYS A 134 27.98 -8.65 -12.44
N LEU A 135 28.36 -8.40 -11.20
CA LEU A 135 27.73 -7.52 -10.21
C LEU A 135 27.17 -6.20 -10.81
N LEU A 136 25.99 -6.26 -11.38
CA LEU A 136 25.12 -5.10 -11.43
C LEU A 136 24.30 -5.17 -10.15
N THR A 137 24.65 -4.35 -9.18
CA THR A 137 23.84 -4.19 -7.95
C THR A 137 22.49 -3.63 -8.37
N PRO A 138 21.39 -4.40 -8.34
CA PRO A 138 20.09 -3.85 -8.68
C PRO A 138 19.72 -2.80 -7.63
N LEU A 139 19.41 -1.60 -8.08
CA LEU A 139 18.88 -0.55 -7.21
C LEU A 139 17.42 -0.89 -6.88
N PHE A 140 17.16 -1.37 -5.67
CA PHE A 140 15.81 -1.59 -5.18
C PHE A 140 15.23 -0.31 -4.59
N ILE A 141 14.35 0.35 -5.32
CA ILE A 141 13.57 1.48 -4.79
C ILE A 141 12.31 0.88 -4.14
N ARG A 142 12.25 0.92 -2.81
CA ARG A 142 11.04 0.58 -2.07
C ARG A 142 10.16 1.81 -1.95
N VAL A 143 9.08 1.85 -2.70
CA VAL A 143 8.04 2.88 -2.56
C VAL A 143 7.06 2.43 -1.48
N GLY A 144 6.96 3.18 -0.38
CA GLY A 144 5.94 2.98 0.64
C GLY A 144 4.76 3.91 0.39
N TYR A 145 3.55 3.40 0.46
CA TYR A 145 2.32 4.19 0.44
C TYR A 145 1.89 4.44 1.89
N GLY A 146 1.54 5.68 2.23
CA GLY A 146 1.23 6.05 3.60
C GLY A 146 -0.15 6.69 3.76
N ALA A 147 -0.76 6.43 4.91
CA ALA A 147 -1.92 7.17 5.39
C ALA A 147 -1.62 7.71 6.80
N VAL A 148 -2.14 8.88 7.09
CA VAL A 148 -2.05 9.51 8.41
C VAL A 148 -3.42 9.45 9.09
N ILE A 149 -3.46 9.01 10.35
CA ILE A 149 -4.70 8.98 11.12
C ILE A 149 -4.54 9.93 12.31
N TYR A 150 -5.38 10.94 12.36
CA TYR A 150 -5.50 11.88 13.47
C TYR A 150 -6.54 11.35 14.45
N GLN A 151 -6.11 10.86 15.61
CA GLN A 151 -7.02 10.44 16.67
C GLN A 151 -7.17 11.57 17.68
N LEU A 152 -8.38 12.08 17.79
CA LEU A 152 -8.72 13.21 18.64
C LEU A 152 -9.00 12.73 20.08
N ASN A 153 -8.72 13.59 21.04
CA ASN A 153 -9.07 13.37 22.44
C ASN A 153 -10.50 13.86 22.77
N ALA A 154 -10.97 13.56 23.96
CA ALA A 154 -12.34 13.91 24.40
C ALA A 154 -12.64 15.41 24.41
N ASP A 155 -11.62 16.26 24.59
CA ASP A 155 -11.78 17.72 24.66
C ASP A 155 -11.94 18.37 23.27
N TYR A 156 -11.68 17.60 22.20
CA TYR A 156 -11.79 18.06 20.82
C TYR A 156 -13.19 17.78 20.25
N LEU A 157 -14.23 18.28 20.91
CA LEU A 157 -15.56 18.35 20.34
C LEU A 157 -15.67 19.66 19.58
N PRO A 158 -15.84 19.66 18.23
CA PRO A 158 -16.19 20.88 17.53
C PRO A 158 -17.54 21.37 18.07
N LYS A 159 -17.55 22.60 18.57
CA LYS A 159 -18.77 23.32 18.98
C LYS A 159 -19.69 23.52 17.77
#